data_7916eecac6f381e7885e62a514584443
#
_entry.id   7916eecac6f381e7885e62a514584443
#
_cell.length_a   1.000
_cell.length_b   1.000
_cell.length_c   1.000
_cell.angle_alpha   90.00
_cell.angle_beta   90.00
_cell.angle_gamma   90.00
#
_symmetry.space_group_name_H-M   'P 1'
#
loop_
_entity.id
_entity.type
_entity.pdbx_description
1 polymer ?
#
loop_
_entity_poly.entity_id
_entity_poly.type
_entity_poly.pdbx_seq_one_letter_code
_entity_poly.pdbx_strand_id
1 'polypeptide(L)'
;NNTWKEYPPEIKKMEDIISEIVLGQVTSEDDDEDGLISEEISYGEFSIDNVRQMIKEEVDKMRAQAEMDMYVLTNTSRNFGAACITYPGVLKEFAREHNSDFYIIPSSVHEVILILGEQMSVEEMNLMVEEVNEREVDSIDVLSNHVYQYKRELEEIIY
;
A
#
# COMPACT_ATOMS: atom_id res chain seq x y z
N ASN A 1 12.49 24.29 9.08
CA ASN A 1 11.14 23.69 9.16
C ASN A 1 11.27 22.17 9.11
N ASN A 2 11.02 21.52 10.24
CA ASN A 2 11.08 20.06 10.34
C ASN A 2 9.71 19.47 9.93
N THR A 3 9.44 19.39 8.65
CA THR A 3 8.18 18.84 8.07
C THR A 3 7.89 17.41 8.55
N TRP A 4 8.94 16.60 8.84
CA TRP A 4 8.79 15.25 9.38
C TRP A 4 8.24 15.20 10.81
N LYS A 5 8.27 16.31 11.57
CA LYS A 5 7.61 16.41 12.89
C LYS A 5 6.14 16.81 12.78
N GLU A 6 5.81 17.55 11.75
CA GLU A 6 4.43 18.00 11.49
C GLU A 6 3.62 16.89 10.79
N TYR A 7 4.27 16.20 9.87
CA TYR A 7 3.68 15.08 9.12
C TYR A 7 4.60 13.85 9.24
N PRO A 8 4.53 13.12 10.36
CA PRO A 8 5.39 11.96 10.59
C PRO A 8 5.17 10.88 9.53
N PRO A 9 6.22 10.08 9.25
CA PRO A 9 6.11 8.95 8.33
C PRO A 9 5.17 7.89 8.88
N GLU A 10 4.43 7.25 7.99
CA GLU A 10 3.56 6.12 8.28
C GLU A 10 3.92 4.98 7.33
N ILE A 11 4.17 3.78 7.88
CA ILE A 11 4.40 2.56 7.11
C ILE A 11 3.30 1.57 7.49
N LYS A 12 2.54 1.11 6.50
CA LYS A 12 1.49 0.10 6.68
C LYS A 12 1.69 -1.06 5.72
N LYS A 13 1.39 -2.26 6.17
CA LYS A 13 1.30 -3.41 5.28
C LYS A 13 0.20 -3.19 4.25
N MET A 14 0.45 -3.55 2.99
CA MET A 14 -0.53 -3.40 1.90
C MET A 14 -1.82 -4.18 2.21
N GLU A 15 -1.70 -5.36 2.79
CA GLU A 15 -2.82 -6.19 3.22
C GLU A 15 -3.75 -5.49 4.22
N ASP A 16 -3.17 -4.77 5.17
CA ASP A 16 -3.94 -4.05 6.19
C ASP A 16 -4.71 -2.90 5.55
N ILE A 17 -4.08 -2.19 4.59
CA ILE A 17 -4.73 -1.11 3.83
C ILE A 17 -5.91 -1.64 3.02
N ILE A 18 -5.72 -2.74 2.29
CA ILE A 18 -6.79 -3.38 1.51
C ILE A 18 -7.94 -3.80 2.44
N SER A 19 -7.61 -4.41 3.58
CA SER A 19 -8.61 -4.82 4.57
C SER A 19 -9.39 -3.64 5.14
N GLU A 20 -8.72 -2.52 5.44
CA GLU A 20 -9.37 -1.28 5.92
C GLU A 20 -10.33 -0.70 4.85
N ILE A 21 -9.93 -0.68 3.57
CA ILE A 21 -10.76 -0.17 2.48
C ILE A 21 -12.01 -1.04 2.31
N VAL A 22 -11.84 -2.35 2.26
CA VAL A 22 -12.95 -3.29 2.05
C VAL A 22 -13.93 -3.26 3.23
N LEU A 23 -13.43 -3.24 4.48
CA LEU A 23 -14.27 -3.11 5.66
C LEU A 23 -14.97 -1.75 5.72
N GLY A 24 -14.28 -0.67 5.31
CA GLY A 24 -14.85 0.68 5.25
C GLY A 24 -15.98 0.79 4.22
N GLN A 25 -15.89 0.11 3.09
CA GLN A 25 -16.97 0.06 2.08
C GLN A 25 -18.19 -0.70 2.57
N VAL A 26 -18.02 -1.74 3.38
CA VAL A 26 -19.14 -2.52 3.96
C VAL A 26 -19.85 -1.76 5.08
N THR A 27 -19.16 -0.86 5.79
CA THR A 27 -19.75 -0.09 6.91
C THR A 27 -20.35 1.25 6.51
N SER A 28 -20.07 1.76 5.30
CA SER A 28 -20.58 3.07 4.83
C SER A 28 -21.98 3.02 4.20
N GLU A 29 -22.63 1.86 4.14
CA GLU A 29 -23.99 1.71 3.61
C GLU A 29 -25.10 1.86 4.66
N ASP A 30 -24.81 2.17 5.94
CA ASP A 30 -25.79 2.18 7.01
C ASP A 30 -26.09 3.56 7.67
N ASP A 31 -25.77 4.68 7.04
CA ASP A 31 -26.08 6.01 7.60
C ASP A 31 -26.77 6.97 6.61
N ASP A 32 -27.88 6.54 5.98
CA ASP A 32 -28.85 7.46 5.41
C ASP A 32 -30.29 7.02 5.78
N GLU A 33 -30.74 7.48 6.94
CA GLU A 33 -32.16 7.59 7.25
C GLU A 33 -32.77 8.71 6.38
N ASP A 34 -33.39 8.35 5.26
CA ASP A 34 -34.71 8.92 4.92
C ASP A 34 -35.33 8.19 3.68
N GLY A 35 -36.35 7.43 3.99
CA GLY A 35 -37.61 7.41 3.26
C GLY A 35 -37.69 6.74 1.87
N LEU A 36 -38.35 5.57 1.86
CA LEU A 36 -39.19 5.04 0.80
C LEU A 36 -38.53 4.49 -0.46
N ILE A 37 -38.18 3.20 -0.46
CA ILE A 37 -38.67 2.27 -1.50
C ILE A 37 -38.74 0.87 -0.88
N SER A 38 -39.95 0.41 -0.60
CA SER A 38 -40.27 -0.97 -0.35
C SER A 38 -40.27 -1.72 -1.70
N GLU A 39 -39.21 -2.41 -2.00
CA GLU A 39 -39.26 -3.60 -2.85
C GLU A 39 -38.49 -4.71 -2.13
N GLU A 40 -39.25 -5.71 -1.72
CA GLU A 40 -38.76 -6.97 -1.20
C GLU A 40 -37.84 -7.64 -2.22
N ILE A 41 -36.54 -7.34 -2.17
CA ILE A 41 -35.55 -8.21 -2.75
C ILE A 41 -35.14 -9.15 -1.62
N SER A 42 -35.76 -10.32 -1.62
CA SER A 42 -35.35 -11.47 -0.81
C SER A 42 -33.95 -11.92 -1.25
N TYR A 43 -32.93 -11.26 -0.76
CA TYR A 43 -31.57 -11.79 -0.78
C TYR A 43 -31.44 -12.73 0.41
N GLY A 44 -31.55 -14.04 0.11
CA GLY A 44 -31.28 -15.06 1.10
C GLY A 44 -29.92 -14.86 1.76
N GLU A 45 -29.95 -14.84 3.10
CA GLU A 45 -28.83 -15.05 4.02
C GLU A 45 -27.44 -14.52 3.61
N PHE A 46 -27.32 -13.27 3.20
CA PHE A 46 -26.06 -12.56 3.25
C PHE A 46 -25.91 -11.90 4.61
N SER A 47 -25.38 -12.64 5.58
CA SER A 47 -24.97 -12.04 6.83
C SER A 47 -23.67 -11.28 6.60
N ILE A 48 -23.53 -10.12 7.25
CA ILE A 48 -22.29 -9.30 7.23
C ILE A 48 -21.07 -10.16 7.58
N ASP A 49 -21.26 -11.16 8.44
CA ASP A 49 -20.21 -12.09 8.84
C ASP A 49 -19.76 -13.00 7.68
N ASN A 50 -20.70 -13.44 6.83
CA ASN A 50 -20.37 -14.24 5.63
C ASN A 50 -19.58 -13.40 4.61
N VAL A 51 -19.97 -12.13 4.42
CA VAL A 51 -19.24 -11.22 3.52
C VAL A 51 -17.83 -10.95 4.06
N ARG A 52 -17.69 -10.69 5.35
CA ARG A 52 -16.38 -10.53 6.01
C ARG A 52 -15.49 -11.77 5.87
N GLN A 53 -16.09 -12.96 5.98
CA GLN A 53 -15.36 -14.20 5.82
C GLN A 53 -14.90 -14.43 4.38
N MET A 54 -15.76 -14.17 3.38
CA MET A 54 -15.40 -14.24 1.97
C MET A 54 -14.27 -13.27 1.61
N ILE A 55 -14.34 -12.04 2.11
CA ILE A 55 -13.30 -11.03 1.92
C ILE A 55 -11.98 -11.50 2.54
N LYS A 56 -12.02 -12.02 3.77
CA LYS A 56 -10.85 -12.55 4.45
C LYS A 56 -10.24 -13.72 3.69
N GLU A 57 -11.06 -14.65 3.19
CA GLU A 57 -10.59 -15.77 2.38
C GLU A 57 -9.95 -15.32 1.06
N GLU A 58 -10.49 -14.27 0.41
CA GLU A 58 -9.92 -13.73 -0.82
C GLU A 58 -8.61 -12.99 -0.57
N VAL A 59 -8.53 -12.20 0.52
CA VAL A 59 -7.29 -11.57 0.98
C VAL A 59 -6.24 -12.62 1.32
N ASP A 60 -6.62 -13.69 2.03
CA ASP A 60 -5.71 -14.80 2.37
C ASP A 60 -5.25 -15.58 1.12
N LYS A 61 -6.10 -15.70 0.07
CA LYS A 61 -5.70 -16.29 -1.21
C LYS A 61 -4.73 -15.38 -1.97
N MET A 62 -5.00 -14.08 -2.04
CA MET A 62 -4.08 -13.11 -2.64
C MET A 62 -2.74 -13.11 -1.89
N ARG A 63 -2.77 -13.23 -0.57
CA ARG A 63 -1.59 -13.34 0.29
C ARG A 63 -0.78 -14.62 0.02
N ALA A 64 -1.47 -15.76 -0.19
CA ALA A 64 -0.82 -17.03 -0.51
C ALA A 64 -0.22 -17.07 -1.93
N GLN A 65 -0.74 -16.23 -2.84
CA GLN A 65 -0.23 -16.08 -4.22
C GLN A 65 0.84 -15.01 -4.34
N ALA A 66 0.79 -13.98 -3.49
CA ALA A 66 1.82 -12.95 -3.40
C ALA A 66 2.83 -13.35 -2.33
N GLU A 67 3.86 -14.09 -2.71
CA GLU A 67 5.01 -14.39 -1.83
C GLU A 67 5.81 -13.13 -1.45
N MET A 68 5.32 -11.93 -1.74
CA MET A 68 6.00 -10.65 -1.50
C MET A 68 5.31 -9.88 -0.38
N ASP A 69 6.06 -9.58 0.67
CA ASP A 69 5.62 -8.65 1.71
C ASP A 69 5.77 -7.21 1.19
N MET A 70 4.63 -6.55 0.94
CA MET A 70 4.56 -5.17 0.45
C MET A 70 4.05 -4.22 1.54
N TYR A 71 4.71 -3.06 1.62
CA TYR A 71 4.36 -1.99 2.56
C TYR A 71 4.24 -0.67 1.81
N VAL A 72 3.34 0.19 2.27
CA VAL A 72 3.21 1.56 1.78
C VAL A 72 3.85 2.50 2.78
N LEU A 73 4.83 3.29 2.33
CA LEU A 73 5.42 4.39 3.09
C LEU A 73 4.85 5.70 2.57
N THR A 74 4.21 6.43 3.45
CA THR A 74 3.68 7.77 3.22
C THR A 74 3.83 8.61 4.49
N ASN A 75 3.15 9.75 4.57
CA ASN A 75 3.04 10.53 5.79
C ASN A 75 1.59 10.56 6.30
N THR A 76 1.39 11.03 7.52
CA THR A 76 0.06 11.10 8.14
C THR A 76 -0.94 11.99 7.39
N SER A 77 -0.48 12.92 6.55
CA SER A 77 -1.35 13.73 5.69
C SER A 77 -1.71 13.04 4.37
N ARG A 78 -1.00 11.97 4.01
CA ARG A 78 -1.11 11.27 2.71
C ARG A 78 -0.91 12.18 1.50
N ASN A 79 -0.15 13.25 1.69
CA ASN A 79 0.14 14.21 0.64
C ASN A 79 1.64 14.46 0.55
N PHE A 80 2.22 14.28 -0.65
CA PHE A 80 3.66 14.31 -0.90
C PHE A 80 4.47 13.40 0.03
N GLY A 81 3.87 12.27 0.44
CA GLY A 81 4.44 11.34 1.41
C GLY A 81 5.63 10.54 0.89
N ALA A 82 5.86 10.46 -0.43
CA ALA A 82 7.06 9.85 -1.00
C ALA A 82 8.36 10.50 -0.45
N ALA A 83 8.31 11.77 -0.06
CA ALA A 83 9.44 12.45 0.57
C ALA A 83 9.91 11.79 1.88
N CYS A 84 9.08 10.93 2.51
CA CYS A 84 9.44 10.20 3.72
C CYS A 84 10.66 9.29 3.54
N ILE A 85 11.01 8.88 2.33
CA ILE A 85 12.25 8.13 2.05
C ILE A 85 13.50 8.91 2.44
N THR A 86 13.42 10.24 2.45
CA THR A 86 14.54 11.13 2.81
C THR A 86 14.58 11.46 4.31
N TYR A 87 13.59 11.03 5.09
CA TYR A 87 13.54 11.32 6.51
C TYR A 87 14.59 10.50 7.26
N PRO A 88 15.33 11.14 8.19
CA PRO A 88 16.39 10.47 8.91
C PRO A 88 15.91 9.23 9.65
N GLY A 89 16.53 8.09 9.36
CA GLY A 89 16.31 6.84 10.06
C GLY A 89 15.12 6.00 9.60
N VAL A 90 14.19 6.52 8.79
CA VAL A 90 12.97 5.79 8.38
C VAL A 90 13.30 4.48 7.70
N LEU A 91 14.09 4.51 6.64
CA LEU A 91 14.46 3.30 5.89
C LEU A 91 15.38 2.37 6.71
N LYS A 92 16.27 2.97 7.50
CA LYS A 92 17.16 2.21 8.39
C LYS A 92 16.39 1.43 9.45
N GLU A 93 15.40 2.04 10.09
CA GLU A 93 14.57 1.39 11.09
C GLU A 93 13.75 0.28 10.47
N PHE A 94 13.15 0.50 9.29
CA PHE A 94 12.43 -0.51 8.55
C PHE A 94 13.33 -1.71 8.19
N ALA A 95 14.53 -1.47 7.65
CA ALA A 95 15.50 -2.54 7.34
C ALA A 95 15.91 -3.34 8.58
N ARG A 96 16.07 -2.66 9.73
CA ARG A 96 16.43 -3.28 11.00
C ARG A 96 15.30 -4.13 11.56
N GLU A 97 14.07 -3.65 11.49
CA GLU A 97 12.87 -4.35 11.99
C GLU A 97 12.66 -5.67 11.23
N HIS A 98 12.79 -5.63 9.92
CA HIS A 98 12.63 -6.80 9.05
C HIS A 98 13.92 -7.62 8.87
N ASN A 99 15.06 -7.12 9.37
CA ASN A 99 16.39 -7.74 9.23
C ASN A 99 16.75 -8.09 7.78
N SER A 100 16.36 -7.25 6.81
CA SER A 100 16.48 -7.49 5.36
C SER A 100 16.82 -6.22 4.59
N ASP A 101 17.44 -6.41 3.42
CA ASP A 101 17.39 -5.45 2.32
C ASP A 101 15.96 -5.41 1.76
N PHE A 102 15.62 -4.36 1.05
CA PHE A 102 14.31 -4.25 0.41
C PHE A 102 14.36 -3.37 -0.83
N TYR A 103 13.36 -3.54 -1.70
CA TYR A 103 13.16 -2.70 -2.86
C TYR A 103 12.23 -1.54 -2.55
N ILE A 104 12.46 -0.41 -3.24
CA ILE A 104 11.66 0.81 -3.14
C ILE A 104 11.09 1.08 -4.53
N ILE A 105 9.77 1.02 -4.65
CA ILE A 105 9.05 1.38 -5.86
C ILE A 105 8.43 2.76 -5.66
N PRO A 106 8.85 3.76 -6.44
CA PRO A 106 8.28 5.10 -6.39
C PRO A 106 6.93 5.13 -7.10
N SER A 107 5.87 4.70 -6.41
CA SER A 107 4.51 4.59 -6.93
C SER A 107 3.96 5.95 -7.39
N SER A 108 4.13 6.99 -6.55
CA SER A 108 3.71 8.35 -6.88
C SER A 108 4.46 9.38 -6.02
N VAL A 109 4.22 10.67 -6.24
CA VAL A 109 4.73 11.72 -5.32
C VAL A 109 4.11 11.62 -3.91
N HIS A 110 3.01 10.91 -3.76
CA HIS A 110 2.28 10.78 -2.49
C HIS A 110 2.74 9.63 -1.62
N GLU A 111 3.30 8.58 -2.23
CA GLU A 111 3.69 7.36 -1.53
C GLU A 111 4.74 6.56 -2.30
N VAL A 112 5.46 5.71 -1.58
CA VAL A 112 6.32 4.68 -2.17
C VAL A 112 5.97 3.32 -1.61
N ILE A 113 6.19 2.27 -2.41
CA ILE A 113 5.99 0.89 -1.98
C ILE A 113 7.34 0.30 -1.61
N LEU A 114 7.41 -0.34 -0.45
CA LEU A 114 8.57 -1.08 0.02
C LEU A 114 8.28 -2.58 -0.13
N ILE A 115 9.16 -3.33 -0.78
CA ILE A 115 9.00 -4.76 -1.03
C ILE A 115 10.13 -5.53 -0.35
N LEU A 116 9.76 -6.48 0.51
CA LEU A 116 10.67 -7.45 1.10
C LEU A 116 10.71 -8.71 0.22
N GLY A 117 11.92 -9.30 0.10
CA GLY A 117 12.13 -10.54 -0.66
C GLY A 117 12.77 -10.33 -2.02
N GLU A 118 13.23 -11.44 -2.64
CA GLU A 118 13.98 -11.45 -3.91
C GLU A 118 13.25 -12.25 -5.00
N GLN A 119 11.93 -12.20 -5.02
CA GLN A 119 11.14 -13.10 -5.87
C GLN A 119 10.96 -12.61 -7.30
N MET A 120 11.34 -11.38 -7.56
CA MET A 120 11.24 -10.72 -8.86
C MET A 120 12.56 -10.05 -9.19
N SER A 121 13.00 -10.14 -10.43
CA SER A 121 14.17 -9.41 -10.87
C SER A 121 13.91 -7.90 -10.94
N VAL A 122 14.97 -7.10 -10.86
CA VAL A 122 14.85 -5.63 -10.97
C VAL A 122 14.26 -5.23 -12.32
N GLU A 123 14.60 -5.95 -13.38
CA GLU A 123 14.10 -5.73 -14.73
C GLU A 123 12.58 -5.96 -14.82
N GLU A 124 12.08 -7.05 -14.23
CA GLU A 124 10.64 -7.34 -14.18
C GLU A 124 9.90 -6.30 -13.35
N MET A 125 10.45 -5.88 -12.21
CA MET A 125 9.87 -4.82 -11.39
C MET A 125 9.82 -3.47 -12.13
N ASN A 126 10.89 -3.11 -12.87
CA ASN A 126 10.91 -1.88 -13.67
C ASN A 126 9.82 -1.88 -14.75
N LEU A 127 9.65 -3.00 -15.47
CA LEU A 127 8.58 -3.13 -16.48
C LEU A 127 7.20 -2.99 -15.85
N MET A 128 6.99 -3.59 -14.67
CA MET A 128 5.72 -3.47 -13.95
C MET A 128 5.44 -2.02 -13.52
N VAL A 129 6.45 -1.31 -13.00
CA VAL A 129 6.31 0.10 -12.58
C VAL A 129 5.98 0.99 -13.78
N GLU A 130 6.66 0.79 -14.92
CA GLU A 130 6.41 1.53 -16.16
C GLU A 130 4.97 1.31 -16.65
N GLU A 131 4.49 0.06 -16.68
CA GLU A 131 3.13 -0.29 -17.08
C GLU A 131 2.07 0.34 -16.16
N VAL A 132 2.28 0.31 -14.85
CA VAL A 132 1.36 0.91 -13.87
C VAL A 132 1.35 2.43 -14.00
N ASN A 133 2.51 3.06 -14.14
CA ASN A 133 2.61 4.51 -14.31
C ASN A 133 1.91 5.00 -15.59
N GLU A 134 2.00 4.23 -16.67
CA GLU A 134 1.32 4.59 -17.93
C GLU A 134 -0.21 4.48 -17.86
N ARG A 135 -0.73 3.58 -17.03
CA ARG A 135 -2.17 3.26 -17.00
C ARG A 135 -2.92 3.89 -15.85
N GLU A 136 -2.29 3.96 -14.67
CA GLU A 136 -2.99 4.21 -13.41
C GLU A 136 -2.53 5.50 -12.71
N VAL A 137 -1.38 6.07 -13.09
CA VAL A 137 -0.83 7.24 -12.42
C VAL A 137 -0.92 8.47 -13.32
N ASP A 138 -1.50 9.56 -12.81
CA ASP A 138 -1.47 10.83 -13.52
C ASP A 138 -0.02 11.27 -13.77
N SER A 139 0.27 11.72 -14.98
CA SER A 139 1.64 12.04 -15.40
C SER A 139 2.33 13.10 -14.52
N ILE A 140 1.54 13.93 -13.83
CA ILE A 140 2.02 14.92 -12.87
C ILE A 140 2.49 14.29 -11.55
N ASP A 141 1.97 13.10 -11.22
CA ASP A 141 2.25 12.39 -9.97
C ASP A 141 3.29 11.28 -10.13
N VAL A 142 3.70 10.97 -11.37
CA VAL A 142 4.76 10.01 -11.64
C VAL A 142 6.08 10.49 -11.05
N LEU A 143 6.65 9.71 -10.14
CA LEU A 143 7.91 10.04 -9.47
C LEU A 143 9.11 9.46 -10.20
N SER A 144 9.06 8.19 -10.59
CA SER A 144 10.10 7.49 -11.35
C SER A 144 9.56 6.20 -11.95
N ASN A 145 10.17 5.74 -13.05
CA ASN A 145 9.90 4.43 -13.67
C ASN A 145 10.90 3.36 -13.24
N HIS A 146 11.75 3.66 -12.27
CA HIS A 146 12.81 2.76 -11.84
C HIS A 146 12.62 2.35 -10.39
N VAL A 147 12.97 1.10 -10.11
CA VAL A 147 13.03 0.52 -8.78
C VAL A 147 14.40 0.78 -8.18
N TYR A 148 14.44 1.09 -6.89
CA TYR A 148 15.66 1.27 -6.12
C TYR A 148 15.76 0.16 -5.07
N GLN A 149 16.97 -0.10 -4.58
CA GLN A 149 17.19 -1.05 -3.50
C GLN A 149 17.83 -0.36 -2.30
N TYR A 150 17.29 -0.58 -1.12
CA TYR A 150 17.94 -0.19 0.12
C TYR A 150 18.81 -1.34 0.63
N LYS A 151 20.09 -1.07 0.81
CA LYS A 151 21.07 -2.02 1.36
C LYS A 151 21.26 -1.75 2.85
N ARG A 152 20.81 -2.68 3.68
CA ARG A 152 20.88 -2.57 5.13
C ARG A 152 22.31 -2.40 5.65
N GLU A 153 23.25 -3.16 5.12
CA GLU A 153 24.65 -3.11 5.57
C GLU A 153 25.35 -1.80 5.21
N LEU A 154 24.98 -1.20 4.08
CA LEU A 154 25.53 0.06 3.60
C LEU A 154 24.77 1.27 4.15
N GLU A 155 23.52 1.05 4.63
CA GLU A 155 22.57 2.08 5.02
C GLU A 155 22.29 3.08 3.87
N GLU A 156 22.30 2.60 2.63
CA GLU A 156 22.20 3.42 1.41
C GLU A 156 21.18 2.85 0.43
N ILE A 157 20.58 3.77 -0.34
CA ILE A 157 19.77 3.44 -1.50
C ILE A 157 20.72 3.30 -2.69
N ILE A 158 20.61 2.18 -3.40
CA ILE A 158 21.35 1.93 -4.65
C ILE A 158 20.37 1.78 -5.81
N TYR A 159 20.88 2.02 -7.01
CA TYR A 159 20.17 1.94 -8.29
C TYR A 159 20.67 0.73 -9.07
#